data_5510856113afcfdb869a1fc17b50b886
#
_entry.id   5510856113afcfdb869a1fc17b50b886
#
_cell.length_a   1.000
_cell.length_b   1.000
_cell.length_c   1.000
_cell.angle_alpha   90.00
_cell.angle_beta   90.00
_cell.angle_gamma   90.00
#
_symmetry.space_group_name_H-M   'P 1'
#
loop_
_entity.id
_entity.type
_entity.pdbx_description
1 polymer ?
#
loop_
_entity_poly.entity_id
_entity_poly.type
_entity_poly.pdbx_seq_one_letter_code
_entity_poly.pdbx_strand_id
1 'polypeptide(L)'
;MNRILFAGLSSGSGKTAVTCACLRALQKKGISAASFKCGPDYIDPMFHQRVLGIPGENLDLFFADAKTLQRQIACYEQRCKIAVLEGVMGYYDGLGGVSDRDSTWDVACATNTPVILVVRPKGASLTIAAQVRGMLSFRKRNQLAGILLNGCSESMARLLAPMLEEQTGLPVVGFLPYVEDASFESRHLGLVTAQEVGALSEKVDRLADAFLQHVDLEQVLRIAATADSVAETVKSEAALKSPDCPDSPQFPAPDKQCLRIGIAQDTAFCFYYEENKRALRQQGLELVEFSPMEDKKLPEGICGLYLGGGYPELHAGKLSENSGMRHAIFEAVRHGMPTIAECGGFLYLQKELEDPDGQIWEMTGVLDGRGFRTNRLQRFGYAVMTAKENSMLFEKGESIPVHEFHYWDCTQNGTAFEMKKPVGNRTWEGSVAGNSLYAGFPHLYFLAEPRLAERFARAAAKWQEKQREKAL
;
A
#
# COMPACT_ATOMS: atom_id res chain seq x y z
N MET A 1 1.27 -1.78 22.01
CA MET A 1 1.19 -3.04 21.21
C MET A 1 2.58 -3.54 20.89
N ASN A 2 2.83 -4.85 21.07
CA ASN A 2 4.06 -5.49 20.64
C ASN A 2 4.22 -5.32 19.12
N ARG A 3 5.46 -5.16 18.64
CA ARG A 3 5.71 -5.03 17.21
C ARG A 3 7.09 -5.50 16.81
N ILE A 4 7.20 -5.98 15.60
CA ILE A 4 8.44 -6.50 15.02
C ILE A 4 8.52 -6.10 13.55
N LEU A 5 9.71 -5.77 13.07
CA LEU A 5 9.96 -5.44 11.68
C LEU A 5 10.93 -6.44 11.07
N PHE A 6 10.58 -7.03 9.93
CA PHE A 6 11.48 -7.85 9.12
C PHE A 6 12.14 -6.98 8.06
N ALA A 7 13.45 -6.74 8.19
CA ALA A 7 14.27 -6.01 7.22
C ALA A 7 15.22 -6.95 6.48
N GLY A 8 15.83 -6.50 5.39
CA GLY A 8 16.80 -7.28 4.62
C GLY A 8 18.05 -6.49 4.28
N LEU A 9 19.12 -7.21 3.90
CA LEU A 9 20.33 -6.59 3.36
C LEU A 9 20.09 -5.91 2.01
N SER A 10 19.10 -6.41 1.25
CA SER A 10 18.75 -5.92 -0.08
C SER A 10 17.35 -6.38 -0.50
N SER A 11 16.88 -5.95 -1.66
CA SER A 11 15.77 -6.60 -2.35
C SER A 11 16.09 -8.07 -2.61
N GLY A 12 15.05 -8.95 -2.58
CA GLY A 12 15.23 -10.38 -2.79
C GLY A 12 15.79 -11.15 -1.60
N SER A 13 15.96 -10.54 -0.41
CA SER A 13 16.35 -11.26 0.82
C SER A 13 15.26 -12.22 1.32
N GLY A 14 14.02 -12.12 0.79
CA GLY A 14 12.88 -12.97 1.14
C GLY A 14 12.05 -12.43 2.32
N LYS A 15 12.06 -11.11 2.54
CA LYS A 15 11.26 -10.44 3.58
C LYS A 15 9.79 -10.82 3.50
N THR A 16 9.19 -10.74 2.32
CA THR A 16 7.76 -11.06 2.10
C THR A 16 7.43 -12.50 2.49
N ALA A 17 8.26 -13.49 2.09
CA ALA A 17 8.05 -14.88 2.46
C ALA A 17 8.13 -15.08 3.98
N VAL A 18 9.13 -14.47 4.64
CA VAL A 18 9.30 -14.51 6.10
C VAL A 18 8.13 -13.82 6.82
N THR A 19 7.71 -12.67 6.34
CA THR A 19 6.57 -11.91 6.91
C THR A 19 5.28 -12.71 6.81
N CYS A 20 4.95 -13.25 5.63
CA CYS A 20 3.78 -14.11 5.43
C CYS A 20 3.81 -15.37 6.29
N ALA A 21 4.99 -16.03 6.37
CA ALA A 21 5.19 -17.19 7.24
C ALA A 21 4.94 -16.86 8.73
N CYS A 22 5.50 -15.75 9.20
CA CYS A 22 5.29 -15.27 10.57
C CYS A 22 3.82 -14.93 10.85
N LEU A 23 3.18 -14.17 9.99
CA LEU A 23 1.76 -13.79 10.11
C LEU A 23 0.86 -15.02 10.21
N ARG A 24 1.06 -16.00 9.32
CA ARG A 24 0.28 -17.24 9.33
C ARG A 24 0.63 -18.13 10.53
N ALA A 25 1.90 -18.17 10.96
CA ALA A 25 2.32 -18.87 12.17
C ALA A 25 1.64 -18.29 13.43
N LEU A 26 1.54 -16.96 13.53
CA LEU A 26 0.81 -16.26 14.60
C LEU A 26 -0.67 -16.64 14.59
N GLN A 27 -1.33 -16.67 13.41
CA GLN A 27 -2.72 -17.12 13.28
C GLN A 27 -2.89 -18.58 13.74
N LYS A 28 -2.00 -19.51 13.32
CA LYS A 28 -2.04 -20.91 13.78
C LYS A 28 -1.89 -21.04 15.30
N LYS A 29 -1.25 -20.06 15.94
CA LYS A 29 -1.11 -19.98 17.41
C LYS A 29 -2.23 -19.18 18.09
N GLY A 30 -3.23 -18.71 17.36
CA GLY A 30 -4.33 -17.92 17.91
C GLY A 30 -3.91 -16.52 18.37
N ILE A 31 -2.80 -15.98 17.84
CA ILE A 31 -2.30 -14.64 18.16
C ILE A 31 -2.81 -13.68 17.08
N SER A 32 -3.65 -12.71 17.47
CA SER A 32 -4.14 -11.68 16.57
C SER A 32 -3.03 -10.71 16.16
N ALA A 33 -2.88 -10.49 14.85
CA ALA A 33 -1.86 -9.63 14.28
C ALA A 33 -2.44 -8.59 13.32
N ALA A 34 -1.78 -7.43 13.24
CA ALA A 34 -1.91 -6.48 12.15
C ALA A 34 -0.62 -6.47 11.34
N SER A 35 -0.72 -6.21 10.05
CA SER A 35 0.43 -6.16 9.17
C SER A 35 0.64 -4.74 8.63
N PHE A 36 1.92 -4.36 8.47
CA PHE A 36 2.27 -3.06 7.90
C PHE A 36 3.38 -3.22 6.89
N LYS A 37 3.26 -2.54 5.76
CA LYS A 37 4.33 -2.46 4.75
C LYS A 37 5.04 -1.12 4.85
N CYS A 38 6.37 -1.14 4.95
CA CYS A 38 7.15 0.09 4.79
C CYS A 38 7.14 0.52 3.31
N GLY A 39 6.89 1.82 3.08
CA GLY A 39 6.84 2.37 1.73
C GLY A 39 5.47 2.24 1.05
N PRO A 40 5.36 2.69 -0.23
CA PRO A 40 4.09 2.90 -0.93
C PRO A 40 3.56 1.67 -1.69
N ASP A 41 3.93 0.47 -1.27
CA ASP A 41 3.59 -0.78 -1.95
C ASP A 41 2.13 -1.20 -1.67
N TYR A 42 1.33 -1.43 -2.70
CA TYR A 42 -0.06 -1.91 -2.59
C TYR A 42 -0.18 -3.42 -2.50
N ILE A 43 0.79 -4.14 -3.09
CA ILE A 43 0.67 -5.57 -3.35
C ILE A 43 0.73 -6.36 -2.05
N ASP A 44 1.72 -6.09 -1.19
CA ASP A 44 1.91 -6.84 0.04
C ASP A 44 0.76 -6.63 1.05
N PRO A 45 0.28 -5.40 1.34
CA PRO A 45 -0.89 -5.20 2.20
C PRO A 45 -2.14 -5.88 1.68
N MET A 46 -2.39 -5.80 0.37
CA MET A 46 -3.53 -6.44 -0.27
C MET A 46 -3.43 -7.98 -0.20
N PHE A 47 -2.23 -8.54 -0.39
CA PHE A 47 -1.98 -9.98 -0.23
C PHE A 47 -2.27 -10.42 1.21
N HIS A 48 -1.77 -9.69 2.21
CA HIS A 48 -2.02 -10.00 3.62
C HIS A 48 -3.52 -9.99 3.93
N GLN A 49 -4.27 -9.03 3.38
CA GLN A 49 -5.71 -8.94 3.60
C GLN A 49 -6.47 -10.04 2.86
N ARG A 50 -6.20 -10.28 1.58
CA ARG A 50 -6.97 -11.22 0.74
C ARG A 50 -6.63 -12.69 1.03
N VAL A 51 -5.35 -13.01 1.23
CA VAL A 51 -4.88 -14.38 1.39
C VAL A 51 -4.82 -14.80 2.85
N LEU A 52 -4.41 -13.89 3.74
CA LEU A 52 -4.27 -14.20 5.16
C LEU A 52 -5.47 -13.73 5.99
N GLY A 53 -6.33 -12.85 5.47
CA GLY A 53 -7.40 -12.22 6.26
C GLY A 53 -6.87 -11.33 7.38
N ILE A 54 -5.63 -10.85 7.25
CA ILE A 54 -4.98 -9.95 8.22
C ILE A 54 -5.06 -8.53 7.70
N PRO A 55 -5.57 -7.56 8.49
CA PRO A 55 -5.59 -6.18 8.06
C PRO A 55 -4.17 -5.66 7.78
N GLY A 56 -3.99 -5.00 6.65
CA GLY A 56 -2.71 -4.48 6.20
C GLY A 56 -2.79 -3.00 5.81
N GLU A 57 -1.79 -2.22 6.23
CA GLU A 57 -1.63 -0.80 5.91
C GLU A 57 -0.19 -0.47 5.52
N ASN A 58 0.03 0.76 5.05
CA ASN A 58 1.35 1.25 4.70
C ASN A 58 1.89 2.18 5.80
N LEU A 59 3.18 2.06 6.10
CA LEU A 59 3.92 3.02 6.94
C LEU A 59 4.99 3.69 6.09
N ASP A 60 4.81 4.96 5.79
CA ASP A 60 5.65 5.67 4.85
C ASP A 60 5.97 7.09 5.33
N LEU A 61 7.25 7.33 5.63
CA LEU A 61 7.72 8.63 6.15
C LEU A 61 7.81 9.70 5.07
N PHE A 62 7.81 9.34 3.80
CA PHE A 62 7.69 10.32 2.74
C PHE A 62 6.28 10.92 2.67
N PHE A 63 5.27 10.14 3.02
CA PHE A 63 3.87 10.58 3.02
C PHE A 63 3.42 11.20 4.33
N ALA A 64 3.90 10.69 5.46
CA ALA A 64 3.40 11.08 6.77
C ALA A 64 4.51 11.16 7.82
N ASP A 65 4.33 11.99 8.83
CA ASP A 65 5.30 12.13 9.91
C ASP A 65 5.30 10.93 10.87
N ALA A 66 6.32 10.85 11.72
CA ALA A 66 6.49 9.79 12.70
C ALA A 66 5.29 9.63 13.65
N LYS A 67 4.64 10.75 14.02
CA LYS A 67 3.46 10.73 14.91
C LYS A 67 2.27 10.08 14.21
N THR A 68 2.08 10.36 12.93
CA THR A 68 1.02 9.74 12.11
C THR A 68 1.24 8.23 11.97
N LEU A 69 2.47 7.78 11.69
CA LEU A 69 2.80 6.35 11.66
C LEU A 69 2.51 5.66 12.99
N GLN A 70 2.89 6.30 14.10
CA GLN A 70 2.62 5.79 15.44
C GLN A 70 1.12 5.68 15.72
N ARG A 71 0.30 6.67 15.28
CA ARG A 71 -1.17 6.63 15.40
C ARG A 71 -1.77 5.49 14.57
N GLN A 72 -1.29 5.28 13.33
CA GLN A 72 -1.73 4.15 12.50
C GLN A 72 -1.55 2.82 13.24
N ILE A 73 -0.36 2.58 13.82
CA ILE A 73 -0.09 1.38 14.61
C ILE A 73 -1.03 1.31 15.83
N ALA A 74 -1.21 2.42 16.55
CA ALA A 74 -2.03 2.48 17.75
C ALA A 74 -3.52 2.16 17.48
N CYS A 75 -4.04 2.43 16.29
CA CYS A 75 -5.42 2.09 15.91
C CYS A 75 -5.72 0.58 16.01
N TYR A 76 -4.70 -0.27 15.98
CA TYR A 76 -4.86 -1.73 16.08
C TYR A 76 -4.65 -2.31 17.48
N GLU A 77 -4.25 -1.48 18.48
CA GLU A 77 -3.92 -2.00 19.83
C GLU A 77 -5.05 -2.72 20.55
N GLN A 78 -6.28 -2.32 20.31
CA GLN A 78 -7.44 -2.95 20.97
C GLN A 78 -7.82 -4.31 20.36
N ARG A 79 -7.39 -4.60 19.14
CA ARG A 79 -7.80 -5.76 18.35
C ARG A 79 -6.68 -6.75 18.14
N CYS A 80 -5.44 -6.27 18.05
CA CYS A 80 -4.27 -7.06 17.71
C CYS A 80 -3.26 -7.05 18.84
N LYS A 81 -2.69 -8.22 19.11
CA LYS A 81 -1.65 -8.38 20.13
C LYS A 81 -0.28 -7.95 19.63
N ILE A 82 -0.07 -8.04 18.31
CA ILE A 82 1.21 -7.75 17.67
C ILE A 82 1.03 -7.07 16.32
N ALA A 83 1.89 -6.09 16.01
CA ALA A 83 2.08 -5.56 14.67
C ALA A 83 3.32 -6.19 14.04
N VAL A 84 3.17 -6.71 12.83
CA VAL A 84 4.27 -7.24 12.02
C VAL A 84 4.50 -6.28 10.87
N LEU A 85 5.69 -5.69 10.82
CA LEU A 85 6.08 -4.73 9.79
C LEU A 85 6.99 -5.42 8.78
N GLU A 86 6.77 -5.18 7.49
CA GLU A 86 7.62 -5.64 6.41
C GLU A 86 8.41 -4.47 5.82
N GLY A 87 9.72 -4.58 5.82
CA GLY A 87 10.62 -3.59 5.22
C GLY A 87 10.60 -3.60 3.70
N VAL A 88 10.99 -2.49 3.11
CA VAL A 88 11.16 -2.31 1.65
C VAL A 88 12.66 -2.26 1.31
N MET A 89 13.06 -2.76 0.15
CA MET A 89 14.44 -2.72 -0.36
C MET A 89 15.46 -3.26 0.68
N GLY A 90 16.65 -2.67 0.79
CA GLY A 90 17.58 -2.89 1.89
C GLY A 90 17.25 -1.99 3.09
N TYR A 91 17.73 -2.37 4.27
CA TYR A 91 17.39 -1.72 5.54
C TYR A 91 17.65 -0.21 5.55
N TYR A 92 18.72 0.25 4.91
CA TYR A 92 19.10 1.65 4.80
C TYR A 92 18.76 2.31 3.46
N ASP A 93 18.15 1.57 2.52
CA ASP A 93 17.82 2.11 1.21
C ASP A 93 16.57 2.99 1.30
N GLY A 94 16.77 4.29 1.25
CA GLY A 94 15.70 5.29 1.29
C GLY A 94 15.65 6.15 0.04
N LEU A 95 15.35 7.44 0.19
CA LEU A 95 15.11 8.35 -0.92
C LEU A 95 16.23 8.34 -1.96
N GLY A 96 15.85 8.04 -3.20
CA GLY A 96 16.75 8.02 -4.35
C GLY A 96 17.80 6.93 -4.34
N GLY A 97 17.76 5.99 -3.37
CA GLY A 97 18.76 4.93 -3.20
C GLY A 97 20.12 5.39 -2.70
N VAL A 98 20.24 6.67 -2.31
CA VAL A 98 21.49 7.30 -1.83
C VAL A 98 21.34 7.96 -0.45
N SER A 99 20.16 7.90 0.11
CA SER A 99 19.81 8.44 1.44
C SER A 99 19.15 7.37 2.28
N ASP A 100 19.32 7.43 3.59
CA ASP A 100 18.60 6.60 4.56
C ASP A 100 17.27 7.23 5.03
N ARG A 101 16.96 8.44 4.58
CA ARG A 101 15.65 9.06 4.83
C ARG A 101 14.53 8.24 4.18
N ASP A 102 13.46 8.06 4.92
CA ASP A 102 12.27 7.32 4.50
C ASP A 102 12.55 5.83 4.18
N SER A 103 13.69 5.31 4.66
CA SER A 103 14.06 3.90 4.55
C SER A 103 13.35 3.04 5.60
N THR A 104 13.49 1.72 5.47
CA THR A 104 13.06 0.77 6.50
C THR A 104 13.67 1.07 7.88
N TRP A 105 14.95 1.49 7.92
CA TRP A 105 15.64 1.93 9.15
C TRP A 105 14.97 3.15 9.76
N ASP A 106 14.63 4.14 8.96
CA ASP A 106 14.01 5.37 9.43
C ASP A 106 12.62 5.11 10.02
N VAL A 107 11.80 4.27 9.34
CA VAL A 107 10.50 3.80 9.87
C VAL A 107 10.68 3.03 11.19
N ALA A 108 11.66 2.11 11.27
CA ALA A 108 11.94 1.37 12.51
C ALA A 108 12.30 2.30 13.66
N CYS A 109 13.12 3.33 13.38
CA CYS A 109 13.48 4.36 14.34
C CYS A 109 12.30 5.26 14.73
N ALA A 110 11.51 5.71 13.75
CA ALA A 110 10.35 6.58 13.99
C ALA A 110 9.28 5.91 14.84
N THR A 111 9.14 4.60 14.69
CA THR A 111 8.15 3.78 15.43
C THR A 111 8.72 3.04 16.64
N ASN A 112 10.03 3.19 16.95
CA ASN A 112 10.74 2.40 17.97
C ASN A 112 10.46 0.88 17.85
N THR A 113 10.50 0.35 16.62
CA THR A 113 10.18 -1.05 16.35
C THR A 113 11.47 -1.87 16.26
N PRO A 114 11.65 -2.92 17.10
CA PRO A 114 12.80 -3.82 16.98
C PRO A 114 12.76 -4.58 15.66
N VAL A 115 13.95 -4.83 15.11
CA VAL A 115 14.13 -5.36 13.76
C VAL A 115 14.80 -6.72 13.79
N ILE A 116 14.21 -7.71 13.11
CA ILE A 116 14.88 -8.96 12.75
C ILE A 116 15.39 -8.83 11.32
N LEU A 117 16.70 -8.94 11.17
CA LEU A 117 17.36 -8.88 9.87
C LEU A 117 17.24 -10.24 9.17
N VAL A 118 16.55 -10.26 8.05
CA VAL A 118 16.43 -11.44 7.17
C VAL A 118 17.66 -11.53 6.29
N VAL A 119 18.46 -12.55 6.50
CA VAL A 119 19.73 -12.78 5.81
C VAL A 119 19.66 -14.03 4.97
N ARG A 120 20.01 -13.92 3.70
CA ARG A 120 20.10 -15.07 2.78
C ARG A 120 21.55 -15.47 2.57
N PRO A 121 22.03 -16.59 3.15
CA PRO A 121 23.43 -17.00 3.08
C PRO A 121 23.77 -17.66 1.74
N LYS A 122 23.54 -16.95 0.62
CA LYS A 122 23.86 -17.46 -0.72
C LYS A 122 25.29 -17.07 -1.10
N GLY A 123 26.19 -18.04 -1.16
CA GLY A 123 27.58 -17.81 -1.59
C GLY A 123 28.44 -17.04 -0.58
N ALA A 124 27.99 -16.92 0.68
CA ALA A 124 28.74 -16.25 1.75
C ALA A 124 28.54 -16.97 3.09
N SER A 125 29.53 -16.90 3.98
CA SER A 125 29.51 -17.42 5.35
C SER A 125 29.98 -16.35 6.34
N LEU A 126 31.25 -16.34 6.73
CA LEU A 126 31.79 -15.34 7.66
C LEU A 126 31.63 -13.89 7.15
N THR A 127 31.63 -13.67 5.84
CA THR A 127 31.37 -12.35 5.23
C THR A 127 30.02 -11.77 5.66
N ILE A 128 29.02 -12.62 5.95
CA ILE A 128 27.71 -12.19 6.46
C ILE A 128 27.87 -11.46 7.80
N ALA A 129 28.71 -11.97 8.69
CA ALA A 129 28.97 -11.31 9.98
C ALA A 129 29.55 -9.91 9.78
N ALA A 130 30.47 -9.74 8.82
CA ALA A 130 31.02 -8.42 8.48
C ALA A 130 29.94 -7.47 7.94
N GLN A 131 29.01 -7.96 7.09
CA GLN A 131 27.89 -7.15 6.60
C GLN A 131 26.97 -6.72 7.74
N VAL A 132 26.55 -7.66 8.61
CA VAL A 132 25.68 -7.36 9.75
C VAL A 132 26.35 -6.41 10.73
N ARG A 133 27.63 -6.57 11.04
CA ARG A 133 28.39 -5.62 11.86
C ARG A 133 28.46 -4.24 11.23
N GLY A 134 28.67 -4.16 9.92
CA GLY A 134 28.60 -2.92 9.16
C GLY A 134 27.25 -2.22 9.36
N MET A 135 26.16 -2.97 9.25
CA MET A 135 24.81 -2.43 9.46
C MET A 135 24.58 -1.95 10.91
N LEU A 136 25.07 -2.69 11.91
CA LEU A 136 24.96 -2.31 13.31
C LEU A 136 25.72 -1.01 13.62
N SER A 137 26.87 -0.79 12.99
CA SER A 137 27.73 0.37 13.23
C SER A 137 27.47 1.57 12.30
N PHE A 138 26.72 1.39 11.23
CA PHE A 138 26.51 2.42 10.20
C PHE A 138 25.77 3.65 10.70
N ARG A 139 24.84 3.47 11.64
CA ARG A 139 24.13 4.56 12.33
C ARG A 139 24.16 4.35 13.84
N LYS A 140 24.30 5.45 14.59
CA LYS A 140 24.33 5.42 16.08
C LYS A 140 23.02 4.85 16.65
N ARG A 141 21.88 5.29 16.13
CA ARG A 141 20.57 4.74 16.47
C ARG A 141 20.32 3.54 15.56
N ASN A 142 20.08 2.39 16.16
CA ASN A 142 19.82 1.16 15.42
C ASN A 142 18.77 0.33 16.16
N GLN A 143 17.90 -0.30 15.43
CA GLN A 143 16.80 -1.13 15.97
C GLN A 143 17.01 -2.63 15.70
N LEU A 144 18.17 -3.02 15.16
CA LEU A 144 18.49 -4.43 14.91
C LEU A 144 18.54 -5.18 16.26
N ALA A 145 17.71 -6.21 16.40
CA ALA A 145 17.52 -6.97 17.64
C ALA A 145 17.61 -8.49 17.43
N GLY A 146 17.74 -8.96 16.18
CA GLY A 146 17.90 -10.37 15.87
C GLY A 146 18.20 -10.62 14.40
N ILE A 147 18.55 -11.86 14.08
CA ILE A 147 18.85 -12.34 12.73
C ILE A 147 17.96 -13.55 12.44
N LEU A 148 17.40 -13.63 11.23
CA LEU A 148 16.73 -14.81 10.71
C LEU A 148 17.43 -15.23 9.41
N LEU A 149 17.86 -16.48 9.32
CA LEU A 149 18.48 -17.02 8.11
C LEU A 149 17.38 -17.51 7.17
N ASN A 150 17.38 -17.05 5.92
CA ASN A 150 16.35 -17.40 4.94
C ASN A 150 16.91 -18.15 3.74
N GLY A 151 16.24 -19.21 3.31
CA GLY A 151 16.64 -20.02 2.16
C GLY A 151 17.94 -20.78 2.40
N CYS A 152 18.13 -21.33 3.61
CA CYS A 152 19.29 -22.14 3.93
C CYS A 152 18.91 -23.50 4.52
N SER A 153 19.82 -24.47 4.39
CA SER A 153 19.64 -25.79 4.99
C SER A 153 19.89 -25.76 6.51
N GLU A 154 19.35 -26.74 7.22
CA GLU A 154 19.57 -26.88 8.65
C GLU A 154 21.05 -26.99 9.00
N SER A 155 21.84 -27.76 8.21
CA SER A 155 23.29 -27.90 8.41
C SER A 155 24.04 -26.57 8.28
N MET A 156 23.61 -25.73 7.32
CA MET A 156 24.16 -24.38 7.16
C MET A 156 23.75 -23.46 8.32
N ALA A 157 22.50 -23.54 8.75
CA ALA A 157 22.03 -22.76 9.89
C ALA A 157 22.76 -23.12 11.19
N ARG A 158 22.97 -24.42 11.47
CA ARG A 158 23.74 -24.89 12.63
C ARG A 158 25.18 -24.39 12.63
N LEU A 159 25.77 -24.22 11.44
CA LEU A 159 27.13 -23.68 11.30
C LEU A 159 27.18 -22.17 11.48
N LEU A 160 26.26 -21.46 10.86
CA LEU A 160 26.30 -20.01 10.80
C LEU A 160 25.75 -19.34 12.06
N ALA A 161 24.71 -19.88 12.71
CA ALA A 161 24.05 -19.21 13.82
C ALA A 161 25.01 -18.90 15.00
N PRO A 162 25.77 -19.85 15.55
CA PRO A 162 26.69 -19.56 16.66
C PRO A 162 27.76 -18.51 16.28
N MET A 163 28.27 -18.59 15.06
CA MET A 163 29.28 -17.66 14.55
C MET A 163 28.69 -16.27 14.40
N LEU A 164 27.46 -16.14 13.89
CA LEU A 164 26.80 -14.82 13.77
C LEU A 164 26.51 -14.21 15.14
N GLU A 165 26.03 -15.01 16.09
CA GLU A 165 25.77 -14.55 17.47
C GLU A 165 27.06 -14.06 18.12
N GLU A 166 28.14 -14.83 18.04
CA GLU A 166 29.46 -14.43 18.58
C GLU A 166 29.99 -13.15 17.93
N GLN A 167 29.90 -13.03 16.61
CA GLN A 167 30.49 -11.92 15.88
C GLN A 167 29.65 -10.64 15.93
N THR A 168 28.34 -10.75 16.08
CA THR A 168 27.42 -9.57 16.00
C THR A 168 26.79 -9.19 17.32
N GLY A 169 26.73 -10.11 18.29
CA GLY A 169 26.00 -9.94 19.55
C GLY A 169 24.47 -10.00 19.40
N LEU A 170 23.97 -10.29 18.20
CA LEU A 170 22.54 -10.43 17.95
C LEU A 170 22.14 -11.91 17.99
N PRO A 171 21.00 -12.28 18.62
CA PRO A 171 20.51 -13.64 18.59
C PRO A 171 20.07 -14.03 17.17
N VAL A 172 20.34 -15.28 16.78
CA VAL A 172 19.78 -15.87 15.57
C VAL A 172 18.49 -16.61 15.96
N VAL A 173 17.34 -16.02 15.63
CA VAL A 173 16.02 -16.55 16.02
C VAL A 173 15.63 -17.83 15.27
N GLY A 174 16.45 -18.28 14.34
CA GLY A 174 16.25 -19.50 13.57
C GLY A 174 16.47 -19.30 12.08
N PHE A 175 15.95 -20.25 11.30
CA PHE A 175 16.07 -20.20 9.85
C PHE A 175 14.77 -20.64 9.17
N LEU A 176 14.56 -20.14 7.95
CA LEU A 176 13.52 -20.62 7.05
C LEU A 176 14.21 -21.39 5.92
N PRO A 177 13.93 -22.69 5.73
CA PRO A 177 14.51 -23.46 4.64
C PRO A 177 13.97 -23.00 3.29
N TYR A 178 14.62 -23.41 2.21
CA TYR A 178 14.02 -23.27 0.90
C TYR A 178 12.78 -24.18 0.82
N VAL A 179 11.61 -23.59 0.63
CA VAL A 179 10.36 -24.31 0.44
C VAL A 179 10.06 -24.30 -1.05
N GLU A 180 10.04 -25.50 -1.67
CA GLU A 180 9.77 -25.67 -3.08
C GLU A 180 8.36 -25.10 -3.41
N ASP A 181 8.24 -24.42 -4.53
CA ASP A 181 7.01 -23.73 -4.99
C ASP A 181 6.44 -22.65 -4.07
N ALA A 182 7.15 -22.26 -3.02
CA ALA A 182 6.73 -21.16 -2.14
C ALA A 182 7.43 -19.83 -2.46
N SER A 183 8.02 -19.69 -3.65
CA SER A 183 8.47 -18.39 -4.14
C SER A 183 7.24 -17.57 -4.56
N PHE A 184 7.15 -16.36 -4.02
CA PHE A 184 6.16 -15.39 -4.46
C PHE A 184 6.77 -14.56 -5.59
N GLU A 185 6.21 -14.66 -6.80
CA GLU A 185 6.50 -13.70 -7.86
C GLU A 185 5.80 -12.40 -7.52
N SER A 186 6.55 -11.43 -7.04
CA SER A 186 6.05 -10.20 -6.43
C SER A 186 5.14 -9.33 -7.32
N ARG A 187 5.17 -9.51 -8.63
CA ARG A 187 4.44 -8.64 -9.57
C ARG A 187 2.95 -8.98 -9.76
N HIS A 188 2.50 -10.18 -9.37
CA HIS A 188 1.13 -10.63 -9.62
C HIS A 188 0.37 -11.00 -8.34
N LEU A 189 0.96 -10.87 -7.16
CA LEU A 189 0.34 -11.25 -5.88
C LEU A 189 -0.97 -10.51 -5.57
N GLY A 190 -1.18 -9.36 -6.17
CA GLY A 190 -2.38 -8.56 -5.99
C GLY A 190 -3.55 -8.90 -6.92
N LEU A 191 -3.32 -9.67 -7.97
CA LEU A 191 -4.29 -9.98 -9.03
C LEU A 191 -4.87 -11.40 -8.92
N VAL A 192 -4.88 -11.97 -7.75
CA VAL A 192 -5.24 -13.37 -7.56
C VAL A 192 -6.75 -13.59 -7.64
N THR A 193 -7.16 -14.53 -8.48
CA THR A 193 -8.51 -15.06 -8.52
C THR A 193 -8.83 -15.86 -7.24
N ALA A 194 -10.11 -16.15 -6.97
CA ALA A 194 -10.49 -16.97 -5.81
C ALA A 194 -9.81 -18.35 -5.80
N GLN A 195 -9.57 -18.94 -6.96
CA GLN A 195 -8.88 -20.23 -7.10
C GLN A 195 -7.37 -20.09 -6.79
N GLU A 196 -6.74 -19.02 -7.24
CA GLU A 196 -5.33 -18.72 -6.94
C GLU A 196 -5.13 -18.37 -5.46
N VAL A 197 -6.12 -17.73 -4.80
CA VAL A 197 -6.10 -17.49 -3.34
C VAL A 197 -5.98 -18.80 -2.58
N GLY A 198 -6.69 -19.86 -2.97
CA GLY A 198 -6.58 -21.18 -2.37
C GLY A 198 -5.16 -21.75 -2.47
N ALA A 199 -4.60 -21.77 -3.68
CA ALA A 199 -3.24 -22.27 -3.93
C ALA A 199 -2.17 -21.44 -3.19
N LEU A 200 -2.34 -20.13 -3.11
CA LEU A 200 -1.43 -19.25 -2.35
C LEU A 200 -1.57 -19.46 -0.84
N SER A 201 -2.79 -19.67 -0.34
CA SER A 201 -3.00 -19.99 1.07
C SER A 201 -2.29 -21.27 1.48
N GLU A 202 -2.33 -22.35 0.66
CA GLU A 202 -1.59 -23.58 0.89
C GLU A 202 -0.07 -23.36 0.88
N LYS A 203 0.44 -22.51 -0.01
CA LYS A 203 1.86 -22.15 -0.02
C LYS A 203 2.28 -21.44 1.27
N VAL A 204 1.46 -20.48 1.73
CA VAL A 204 1.72 -19.77 2.99
C VAL A 204 1.59 -20.70 4.18
N ASP A 205 0.67 -21.67 4.17
CA ASP A 205 0.57 -22.68 5.22
C ASP A 205 1.83 -23.52 5.36
N ARG A 206 2.42 -23.97 4.22
CA ARG A 206 3.71 -24.68 4.21
C ARG A 206 4.86 -23.82 4.74
N LEU A 207 4.92 -22.55 4.37
CA LEU A 207 5.91 -21.61 4.91
C LEU A 207 5.74 -21.41 6.41
N ALA A 208 4.50 -21.30 6.88
CA ALA A 208 4.21 -21.13 8.31
C ALA A 208 4.57 -22.40 9.12
N ASP A 209 4.34 -23.58 8.57
CA ASP A 209 4.74 -24.84 9.22
C ASP A 209 6.26 -24.94 9.32
N ALA A 210 6.98 -24.61 8.24
CA ALA A 210 8.44 -24.53 8.26
C ALA A 210 8.95 -23.46 9.26
N PHE A 211 8.27 -22.31 9.33
CA PHE A 211 8.59 -21.25 10.30
C PHE A 211 8.41 -21.76 11.73
N LEU A 212 7.28 -22.39 12.06
CA LEU A 212 7.01 -22.94 13.40
C LEU A 212 7.97 -24.08 13.79
N GLN A 213 8.53 -24.81 12.81
CA GLN A 213 9.45 -25.89 13.05
C GLN A 213 10.89 -25.41 13.29
N HIS A 214 11.31 -24.32 12.63
CA HIS A 214 12.72 -23.93 12.56
C HIS A 214 13.04 -22.56 13.11
N VAL A 215 12.01 -21.77 13.49
CA VAL A 215 12.17 -20.43 14.09
C VAL A 215 11.63 -20.46 15.52
N ASP A 216 12.40 -19.94 16.46
CA ASP A 216 11.95 -19.71 17.84
C ASP A 216 10.96 -18.55 17.88
N LEU A 217 9.67 -18.87 17.70
CA LEU A 217 8.58 -17.90 17.73
C LEU A 217 8.50 -17.18 19.09
N GLU A 218 8.84 -17.86 20.20
CA GLU A 218 8.82 -17.22 21.51
C GLU A 218 9.93 -16.17 21.62
N GLN A 219 11.10 -16.42 21.05
CA GLN A 219 12.17 -15.43 20.97
C GLN A 219 11.77 -14.23 20.08
N VAL A 220 11.12 -14.48 18.95
CA VAL A 220 10.53 -13.40 18.10
C VAL A 220 9.56 -12.55 18.91
N LEU A 221 8.66 -13.18 19.68
CA LEU A 221 7.70 -12.49 20.53
C LEU A 221 8.38 -11.73 21.68
N ARG A 222 9.43 -12.30 22.30
CA ARG A 222 10.22 -11.56 23.30
C ARG A 222 10.88 -10.32 22.70
N ILE A 223 11.46 -10.42 21.52
CA ILE A 223 12.01 -9.25 20.80
C ILE A 223 10.91 -8.26 20.50
N ALA A 224 9.76 -8.70 19.99
CA ALA A 224 8.63 -7.82 19.70
C ALA A 224 8.10 -7.07 20.94
N ALA A 225 8.19 -7.69 22.11
CA ALA A 225 7.77 -7.10 23.39
C ALA A 225 8.74 -6.01 23.90
N THR A 226 9.94 -5.88 23.35
CA THR A 226 10.86 -4.79 23.69
C THR A 226 10.50 -3.46 23.05
N ALA A 227 9.51 -3.46 22.13
CA ALA A 227 9.02 -2.24 21.52
C ALA A 227 8.38 -1.32 22.56
N ASP A 228 8.79 -0.06 22.62
CA ASP A 228 8.22 0.94 23.52
C ASP A 228 6.72 1.13 23.28
N SER A 229 5.96 1.43 24.34
CA SER A 229 4.54 1.69 24.19
C SER A 229 4.30 2.95 23.34
N VAL A 230 3.63 2.77 22.20
CA VAL A 230 3.20 3.90 21.35
C VAL A 230 2.13 4.73 22.07
N ALA A 231 1.35 4.09 22.95
CA ALA A 231 0.27 4.73 23.67
C ALA A 231 0.71 5.86 24.62
N GLU A 232 1.92 5.82 25.17
CA GLU A 232 2.42 6.89 26.04
C GLU A 232 2.78 8.16 25.28
N THR A 233 3.29 8.03 24.06
CA THR A 233 3.61 9.16 23.21
C THR A 233 2.34 9.85 22.64
N VAL A 234 1.26 9.10 22.47
CA VAL A 234 0.00 9.59 21.92
C VAL A 234 -0.97 10.09 23.00
N LYS A 235 -0.88 9.58 24.25
CA LYS A 235 -1.78 9.95 25.37
C LYS A 235 -1.59 11.38 25.87
N SER A 236 -0.47 12.05 25.59
CA SER A 236 -0.21 13.42 26.06
C SER A 236 -0.98 14.51 25.29
N GLU A 237 -1.60 14.19 24.18
CA GLU A 237 -2.45 15.12 23.44
C GLU A 237 -3.89 14.56 23.42
N ALA A 238 -4.89 15.38 23.71
CA ALA A 238 -6.32 15.08 23.83
C ALA A 238 -6.99 14.37 22.60
N ALA A 239 -6.26 13.51 21.92
CA ALA A 239 -6.56 12.87 20.66
C ALA A 239 -7.19 11.47 20.75
N LEU A 240 -7.50 10.97 21.96
CA LEU A 240 -8.23 9.70 22.16
C LEU A 240 -9.72 9.77 21.80
N LYS A 241 -10.18 10.94 21.35
CA LYS A 241 -11.50 11.11 20.70
C LYS A 241 -11.37 11.34 19.19
N SER A 242 -10.23 11.05 18.61
CA SER A 242 -10.10 11.08 17.16
C SER A 242 -10.93 9.92 16.57
N PRO A 243 -11.79 10.19 15.58
CA PRO A 243 -12.53 9.16 14.84
C PRO A 243 -11.64 8.22 14.03
N ASP A 244 -10.34 8.22 14.25
CA ASP A 244 -9.31 7.56 13.44
C ASP A 244 -9.16 6.05 13.69
N CYS A 245 -9.98 5.44 14.56
CA CYS A 245 -9.97 4.01 14.79
C CYS A 245 -10.87 3.28 13.77
N PRO A 246 -10.42 2.21 13.09
CA PRO A 246 -11.13 1.56 11.98
C PRO A 246 -12.53 1.02 12.29
N ASP A 247 -12.97 0.98 13.55
CA ASP A 247 -14.24 0.39 14.01
C ASP A 247 -15.20 1.33 14.74
N SER A 248 -15.01 2.60 14.64
CA SER A 248 -16.16 3.46 14.93
C SER A 248 -16.89 3.66 13.61
N PRO A 249 -17.93 2.86 13.27
CA PRO A 249 -18.88 3.29 12.29
C PRO A 249 -19.64 4.44 12.94
N GLN A 250 -19.09 5.63 12.91
CA GLN A 250 -19.87 6.83 13.07
C GLN A 250 -20.63 7.00 11.74
N PHE A 251 -21.54 6.05 11.50
CA PHE A 251 -22.63 6.35 10.59
C PHE A 251 -23.30 7.61 11.11
N PRO A 252 -23.55 8.61 10.27
CA PRO A 252 -24.34 9.75 10.68
C PRO A 252 -25.62 9.24 11.33
N ALA A 253 -26.14 10.00 12.32
CA ALA A 253 -27.40 9.71 12.97
C ALA A 253 -28.45 9.30 11.93
N PRO A 254 -29.38 8.37 12.24
CA PRO A 254 -30.28 7.73 11.26
C PRO A 254 -31.07 8.68 10.35
N ASP A 255 -31.08 9.96 10.63
CA ASP A 255 -31.74 11.00 9.84
C ASP A 255 -30.86 11.68 8.74
N LYS A 256 -29.55 11.41 8.69
CA LYS A 256 -28.71 11.89 7.57
C LYS A 256 -28.45 10.75 6.60
N GLN A 257 -29.04 10.86 5.41
CA GLN A 257 -28.83 9.95 4.31
C GLN A 257 -27.31 9.88 4.00
N CYS A 258 -26.73 8.68 4.17
CA CYS A 258 -25.31 8.43 3.94
C CYS A 258 -24.96 8.71 2.46
N LEU A 259 -23.88 9.47 2.24
CA LEU A 259 -23.37 9.72 0.89
C LEU A 259 -22.66 8.48 0.39
N ARG A 260 -23.09 7.96 -0.76
CA ARG A 260 -22.56 6.71 -1.34
C ARG A 260 -21.55 7.02 -2.44
N ILE A 261 -20.37 6.43 -2.35
CA ILE A 261 -19.30 6.55 -3.34
C ILE A 261 -19.10 5.20 -4.01
N GLY A 262 -19.23 5.15 -5.33
CA GLY A 262 -18.86 3.97 -6.11
C GLY A 262 -17.35 3.80 -6.16
N ILE A 263 -16.84 2.67 -5.68
CA ILE A 263 -15.42 2.31 -5.76
C ILE A 263 -15.22 1.14 -6.70
N ALA A 264 -14.42 1.33 -7.75
CA ALA A 264 -14.12 0.25 -8.71
C ALA A 264 -13.28 -0.83 -8.02
N GLN A 265 -13.78 -2.07 -7.97
CA GLN A 265 -13.11 -3.16 -7.27
C GLN A 265 -13.27 -4.48 -8.01
N ASP A 266 -12.23 -4.85 -8.77
CA ASP A 266 -12.09 -6.14 -9.45
C ASP A 266 -10.61 -6.43 -9.74
N THR A 267 -10.29 -7.35 -10.64
CA THR A 267 -8.90 -7.66 -11.00
C THR A 267 -8.24 -6.58 -11.86
N ALA A 268 -9.00 -5.72 -12.52
CA ALA A 268 -8.48 -4.56 -13.26
C ALA A 268 -8.24 -3.34 -12.36
N PHE A 269 -9.01 -3.21 -11.26
CA PHE A 269 -8.97 -2.06 -10.34
C PHE A 269 -8.90 -2.55 -8.90
N CYS A 270 -7.72 -2.58 -8.31
CA CYS A 270 -7.53 -3.14 -6.97
C CYS A 270 -6.50 -2.38 -6.12
N PHE A 271 -5.81 -1.38 -6.66
CA PHE A 271 -4.78 -0.64 -5.92
C PHE A 271 -5.39 0.56 -5.21
N TYR A 272 -5.61 0.40 -3.93
CA TYR A 272 -6.08 1.42 -3.01
C TYR A 272 -5.27 1.36 -1.72
N TYR A 273 -4.93 2.51 -1.16
CA TYR A 273 -4.52 2.57 0.23
C TYR A 273 -5.73 2.35 1.12
N GLU A 274 -5.68 1.39 2.05
CA GLU A 274 -6.77 1.18 3.01
C GLU A 274 -6.98 2.41 3.90
N GLU A 275 -5.92 3.17 4.13
CA GLU A 275 -5.97 4.46 4.81
C GLU A 275 -6.85 5.47 4.07
N ASN A 276 -6.80 5.50 2.74
CA ASN A 276 -7.69 6.37 1.93
C ASN A 276 -9.15 5.96 2.09
N LYS A 277 -9.44 4.66 2.01
CA LYS A 277 -10.81 4.14 2.23
C LYS A 277 -11.30 4.48 3.64
N ARG A 278 -10.43 4.35 4.65
CA ARG A 278 -10.73 4.72 6.03
C ARG A 278 -11.01 6.23 6.15
N ALA A 279 -10.15 7.07 5.57
CA ALA A 279 -10.33 8.52 5.59
C ALA A 279 -11.67 8.95 4.96
N LEU A 280 -12.09 8.31 3.87
CA LEU A 280 -13.39 8.56 3.25
C LEU A 280 -14.56 8.12 4.16
N ARG A 281 -14.46 6.94 4.77
CA ARG A 281 -15.49 6.46 5.73
C ARG A 281 -15.61 7.40 6.94
N GLN A 282 -14.52 7.98 7.42
CA GLN A 282 -14.50 8.95 8.51
C GLN A 282 -15.23 10.25 8.16
N GLN A 283 -15.29 10.62 6.87
CA GLN A 283 -16.13 11.72 6.38
C GLN A 283 -17.61 11.34 6.27
N GLY A 284 -18.02 10.15 6.73
CA GLY A 284 -19.40 9.68 6.65
C GLY A 284 -19.79 9.15 5.26
N LEU A 285 -18.83 8.76 4.44
CA LEU A 285 -19.06 8.18 3.11
C LEU A 285 -19.20 6.64 3.20
N GLU A 286 -20.23 6.10 2.57
CA GLU A 286 -20.37 4.67 2.31
C GLU A 286 -19.65 4.33 1.00
N LEU A 287 -18.69 3.41 1.04
CA LEU A 287 -17.99 2.92 -0.14
C LEU A 287 -18.72 1.69 -0.69
N VAL A 288 -19.26 1.83 -1.89
CA VAL A 288 -20.02 0.78 -2.59
C VAL A 288 -19.16 0.22 -3.72
N GLU A 289 -18.69 -1.00 -3.54
CA GLU A 289 -17.87 -1.67 -4.54
C GLU A 289 -18.69 -2.02 -5.79
N PHE A 290 -18.07 -1.87 -6.96
CA PHE A 290 -18.61 -2.33 -8.23
C PHE A 290 -17.48 -2.82 -9.15
N SER A 291 -17.78 -3.73 -10.06
CA SER A 291 -16.83 -4.25 -11.03
C SER A 291 -17.02 -3.59 -12.40
N PRO A 292 -16.08 -2.76 -12.86
CA PRO A 292 -16.10 -2.27 -14.24
C PRO A 292 -16.11 -3.39 -15.31
N MET A 293 -15.59 -4.57 -14.99
CA MET A 293 -15.59 -5.70 -15.92
C MET A 293 -16.90 -6.48 -15.97
N GLU A 294 -17.58 -6.64 -14.82
CA GLU A 294 -18.73 -7.58 -14.71
C GLU A 294 -20.08 -6.86 -14.63
N ASP A 295 -20.14 -5.75 -13.88
CA ASP A 295 -21.38 -5.02 -13.68
C ASP A 295 -21.77 -4.24 -14.93
N LYS A 296 -23.07 -4.18 -15.23
CA LYS A 296 -23.59 -3.50 -16.43
C LYS A 296 -23.97 -2.05 -16.17
N LYS A 297 -24.09 -1.64 -14.90
CA LYS A 297 -24.49 -0.31 -14.46
C LYS A 297 -23.75 0.08 -13.20
N LEU A 298 -23.60 1.37 -12.98
CA LEU A 298 -23.13 1.91 -11.71
C LEU A 298 -24.13 1.59 -10.57
N PRO A 299 -23.65 1.41 -9.33
CA PRO A 299 -24.52 1.23 -8.17
C PRO A 299 -25.52 2.39 -8.03
N GLU A 300 -26.72 2.08 -7.61
CA GLU A 300 -27.78 3.08 -7.44
C GLU A 300 -27.45 4.05 -6.29
N GLY A 301 -27.82 5.31 -6.47
CA GLY A 301 -27.73 6.34 -5.43
C GLY A 301 -26.29 6.78 -5.08
N ILE A 302 -25.30 6.45 -5.89
CA ILE A 302 -23.95 6.98 -5.70
C ILE A 302 -23.89 8.46 -6.07
N CYS A 303 -23.05 9.21 -5.36
CA CYS A 303 -22.83 10.64 -5.57
C CYS A 303 -21.35 11.00 -5.82
N GLY A 304 -20.53 10.02 -6.06
CA GLY A 304 -19.13 10.16 -6.46
C GLY A 304 -18.54 8.83 -6.91
N LEU A 305 -17.41 8.88 -7.60
CA LEU A 305 -16.66 7.74 -8.12
C LEU A 305 -15.20 7.77 -7.63
N TYR A 306 -14.69 6.61 -7.23
CA TYR A 306 -13.27 6.39 -7.00
C TYR A 306 -12.79 5.21 -7.86
N LEU A 307 -12.06 5.52 -8.92
CA LEU A 307 -11.45 4.56 -9.85
C LEU A 307 -9.96 4.47 -9.51
N GLY A 308 -9.57 3.48 -8.74
CA GLY A 308 -8.20 3.30 -8.29
C GLY A 308 -7.25 2.74 -9.34
N GLY A 309 -6.04 2.47 -8.91
CA GLY A 309 -5.05 1.82 -9.74
C GLY A 309 -5.33 0.33 -9.96
N GLY A 310 -4.50 -0.29 -10.77
CA GLY A 310 -4.59 -1.70 -11.13
C GLY A 310 -3.93 -1.96 -12.47
N TYR A 311 -4.45 -2.96 -13.17
CA TYR A 311 -3.93 -3.39 -14.48
C TYR A 311 -5.04 -3.47 -15.54
N PRO A 312 -5.70 -2.34 -15.88
CA PRO A 312 -6.76 -2.34 -16.89
C PRO A 312 -6.27 -2.80 -18.26
N GLU A 313 -4.98 -2.61 -18.56
CA GLU A 313 -4.36 -3.06 -19.80
C GLU A 313 -4.37 -4.60 -19.95
N LEU A 314 -4.28 -5.35 -18.86
CA LEU A 314 -4.39 -6.82 -18.90
C LEU A 314 -5.82 -7.30 -19.16
N HIS A 315 -6.79 -6.42 -18.99
CA HIS A 315 -8.22 -6.69 -19.10
C HIS A 315 -8.91 -5.79 -20.13
N ALA A 316 -8.13 -5.13 -20.99
CA ALA A 316 -8.61 -4.08 -21.90
C ALA A 316 -9.74 -4.55 -22.81
N GLY A 317 -9.66 -5.77 -23.36
CA GLY A 317 -10.72 -6.36 -24.17
C GLY A 317 -12.04 -6.49 -23.40
N LYS A 318 -12.01 -7.08 -22.19
CA LYS A 318 -13.20 -7.27 -21.36
C LYS A 318 -13.82 -5.94 -20.90
N LEU A 319 -12.99 -4.96 -20.55
CA LEU A 319 -13.44 -3.61 -20.22
C LEU A 319 -14.09 -2.92 -21.43
N SER A 320 -13.51 -3.11 -22.63
CA SER A 320 -14.04 -2.56 -23.87
C SER A 320 -15.39 -3.17 -24.26
N GLU A 321 -15.57 -4.48 -24.09
CA GLU A 321 -16.82 -5.20 -24.37
C GLU A 321 -17.96 -4.74 -23.45
N ASN A 322 -17.67 -4.27 -22.24
CA ASN A 322 -18.65 -3.76 -21.30
C ASN A 322 -19.10 -2.32 -21.62
N SER A 323 -19.68 -2.12 -22.80
CA SER A 323 -20.12 -0.81 -23.29
C SER A 323 -21.12 -0.11 -22.35
N GLY A 324 -21.97 -0.88 -21.65
CA GLY A 324 -22.96 -0.34 -20.71
C GLY A 324 -22.28 0.38 -19.53
N MET A 325 -21.27 -0.25 -18.93
CA MET A 325 -20.50 0.36 -17.82
C MET A 325 -19.63 1.54 -18.31
N ARG A 326 -18.96 1.39 -19.46
CA ARG A 326 -18.19 2.50 -20.06
C ARG A 326 -19.05 3.74 -20.26
N HIS A 327 -20.26 3.55 -20.85
CA HIS A 327 -21.21 4.65 -21.08
C HIS A 327 -21.73 5.24 -19.77
N ALA A 328 -22.06 4.40 -18.77
CA ALA A 328 -22.52 4.86 -17.47
C ALA A 328 -21.48 5.75 -16.75
N ILE A 329 -20.19 5.35 -16.78
CA ILE A 329 -19.09 6.15 -16.22
C ILE A 329 -18.91 7.45 -17.04
N PHE A 330 -18.91 7.37 -18.37
CA PHE A 330 -18.81 8.54 -19.24
C PHE A 330 -19.88 9.57 -18.89
N GLU A 331 -21.15 9.17 -18.85
CA GLU A 331 -22.26 10.07 -18.53
C GLU A 331 -22.15 10.65 -17.12
N ALA A 332 -21.82 9.81 -16.12
CA ALA A 332 -21.67 10.28 -14.75
C ALA A 332 -20.60 11.38 -14.63
N VAL A 333 -19.42 11.16 -15.19
CA VAL A 333 -18.31 12.12 -15.12
C VAL A 333 -18.61 13.37 -15.95
N ARG A 334 -19.16 13.21 -17.17
CA ARG A 334 -19.53 14.35 -18.04
C ARG A 334 -20.63 15.24 -17.43
N HIS A 335 -21.53 14.66 -16.65
CA HIS A 335 -22.55 15.41 -15.90
C HIS A 335 -22.03 16.02 -14.59
N GLY A 336 -20.75 15.84 -14.27
CA GLY A 336 -20.07 16.48 -13.15
C GLY A 336 -20.13 15.69 -11.85
N MET A 337 -20.37 14.38 -11.88
CA MET A 337 -20.22 13.54 -10.68
C MET A 337 -18.78 13.63 -10.18
N PRO A 338 -18.53 13.96 -8.90
CA PRO A 338 -17.21 14.00 -8.31
C PRO A 338 -16.47 12.68 -8.53
N THR A 339 -15.29 12.74 -9.16
CA THR A 339 -14.55 11.54 -9.57
C THR A 339 -13.08 11.70 -9.26
N ILE A 340 -12.52 10.66 -8.62
CA ILE A 340 -11.07 10.45 -8.45
C ILE A 340 -10.70 9.25 -9.33
N ALA A 341 -9.70 9.40 -10.21
CA ALA A 341 -9.21 8.34 -11.08
C ALA A 341 -7.67 8.31 -11.05
N GLU A 342 -7.11 7.26 -10.45
CA GLU A 342 -5.67 7.10 -10.26
C GLU A 342 -5.12 5.99 -11.15
N CYS A 343 -3.97 6.23 -11.80
CA CYS A 343 -3.17 5.25 -12.54
C CYS A 343 -4.03 4.40 -13.50
N GLY A 344 -4.41 3.18 -13.13
CA GLY A 344 -5.31 2.32 -13.91
C GLY A 344 -6.68 2.97 -14.17
N GLY A 345 -7.26 3.64 -13.17
CA GLY A 345 -8.50 4.40 -13.32
C GLY A 345 -8.36 5.57 -14.31
N PHE A 346 -7.20 6.25 -14.30
CA PHE A 346 -6.89 7.30 -15.28
C PHE A 346 -6.77 6.72 -16.69
N LEU A 347 -6.13 5.55 -16.87
CA LEU A 347 -6.06 4.86 -18.15
C LEU A 347 -7.46 4.46 -18.66
N TYR A 348 -8.35 4.01 -17.79
CA TYR A 348 -9.71 3.64 -18.15
C TYR A 348 -10.57 4.85 -18.57
N LEU A 349 -10.28 6.05 -18.04
CA LEU A 349 -10.98 7.28 -18.48
C LEU A 349 -10.53 7.79 -19.85
N GLN A 350 -9.43 7.28 -20.41
CA GLN A 350 -8.99 7.64 -21.77
C GLN A 350 -10.01 7.13 -22.82
N LYS A 351 -9.85 7.60 -24.05
CA LYS A 351 -10.63 7.11 -25.19
C LYS A 351 -10.22 5.70 -25.60
N GLU A 352 -8.92 5.42 -25.55
CA GLU A 352 -8.33 4.17 -25.99
C GLU A 352 -7.24 3.70 -25.04
N LEU A 353 -7.04 2.37 -24.97
CA LEU A 353 -5.97 1.73 -24.21
C LEU A 353 -5.35 0.60 -25.03
N GLU A 354 -4.03 0.63 -25.19
CA GLU A 354 -3.24 -0.44 -25.78
C GLU A 354 -3.01 -1.55 -24.74
N ASP A 355 -3.25 -2.79 -25.11
CA ASP A 355 -2.96 -3.96 -24.29
C ASP A 355 -1.50 -4.43 -24.41
N PRO A 356 -1.05 -5.46 -23.67
CA PRO A 356 0.33 -5.98 -23.76
C PRO A 356 0.73 -6.49 -25.12
N ASP A 357 -0.23 -6.90 -25.96
CA ASP A 357 -0.02 -7.44 -27.30
C ASP A 357 -0.03 -6.35 -28.39
N GLY A 358 -0.27 -5.09 -27.99
CA GLY A 358 -0.30 -3.93 -28.89
C GLY A 358 -1.66 -3.71 -29.56
N GLN A 359 -2.71 -4.41 -29.13
CA GLN A 359 -4.06 -4.17 -29.61
C GLN A 359 -4.68 -2.97 -28.89
N ILE A 360 -5.37 -2.12 -29.65
CA ILE A 360 -6.02 -0.91 -29.14
C ILE A 360 -7.49 -1.22 -28.87
N TRP A 361 -7.94 -0.85 -27.67
CA TRP A 361 -9.28 -1.06 -27.17
C TRP A 361 -9.96 0.23 -26.76
N GLU A 362 -11.24 0.36 -27.05
CA GLU A 362 -12.03 1.51 -26.59
C GLU A 362 -12.23 1.48 -25.08
N MET A 363 -12.03 2.63 -24.41
CA MET A 363 -12.29 2.84 -23.00
C MET A 363 -13.47 3.79 -22.81
N THR A 364 -13.59 4.45 -21.63
CA THR A 364 -14.78 5.28 -21.36
C THR A 364 -14.87 6.52 -22.25
N GLY A 365 -13.76 7.07 -22.73
CA GLY A 365 -13.74 8.27 -23.57
C GLY A 365 -14.06 9.58 -22.83
N VAL A 366 -13.96 9.60 -21.51
CA VAL A 366 -14.08 10.86 -20.72
C VAL A 366 -12.96 11.82 -21.09
N LEU A 367 -11.75 11.29 -21.30
CA LEU A 367 -10.55 11.97 -21.74
C LEU A 367 -10.20 11.54 -23.18
N ASP A 368 -9.84 12.51 -24.03
CA ASP A 368 -9.55 12.26 -25.45
C ASP A 368 -8.08 11.88 -25.67
N GLY A 369 -7.58 10.92 -24.92
CA GLY A 369 -6.22 10.40 -25.04
C GLY A 369 -6.20 8.89 -25.28
N ARG A 370 -5.00 8.35 -25.45
CA ARG A 370 -4.73 6.92 -25.55
C ARG A 370 -3.63 6.52 -24.59
N GLY A 371 -3.90 5.47 -23.79
CA GLY A 371 -2.90 4.77 -23.01
C GLY A 371 -2.08 3.83 -23.92
N PHE A 372 -0.77 3.81 -23.78
CA PHE A 372 0.12 2.98 -24.59
C PHE A 372 1.25 2.40 -23.74
N ARG A 373 1.74 1.21 -24.16
CA ARG A 373 2.84 0.53 -23.47
C ARG A 373 4.17 1.24 -23.71
N THR A 374 5.00 1.29 -22.66
CA THR A 374 6.39 1.78 -22.77
C THR A 374 7.38 0.67 -22.40
N ASN A 375 8.63 0.78 -22.89
CA ASN A 375 9.66 -0.24 -22.68
C ASN A 375 10.33 -0.16 -21.30
N ARG A 376 9.96 0.81 -20.46
CA ARG A 376 10.54 1.04 -19.13
C ARG A 376 9.55 1.74 -18.23
N LEU A 377 9.74 1.61 -16.90
CA LEU A 377 8.99 2.38 -15.91
C LEU A 377 9.07 3.88 -16.19
N GLN A 378 7.90 4.52 -16.20
CA GLN A 378 7.77 5.95 -16.41
C GLN A 378 7.68 6.63 -15.05
N ARG A 379 8.36 7.77 -14.89
CA ARG A 379 8.28 8.66 -13.70
C ARG A 379 8.33 7.96 -12.33
N PHE A 380 8.79 6.72 -12.29
CA PHE A 380 8.75 5.81 -11.15
C PHE A 380 9.22 6.44 -9.83
N GLY A 381 8.51 6.12 -8.75
CA GLY A 381 8.82 6.42 -7.36
C GLY A 381 8.17 7.72 -6.87
N TYR A 382 8.67 8.22 -5.75
CA TYR A 382 8.13 9.41 -5.10
C TYR A 382 8.26 10.68 -5.94
N ALA A 383 7.27 11.55 -5.78
CA ALA A 383 7.28 12.92 -6.30
C ALA A 383 6.50 13.84 -5.36
N VAL A 384 6.76 15.12 -5.44
CA VAL A 384 5.91 16.17 -4.87
C VAL A 384 5.07 16.73 -6.01
N MET A 385 3.76 16.74 -5.83
CA MET A 385 2.77 17.22 -6.78
C MET A 385 2.24 18.56 -6.30
N THR A 386 2.36 19.62 -7.10
CA THR A 386 1.92 20.98 -6.79
C THR A 386 0.82 21.43 -7.73
N ALA A 387 -0.33 21.84 -7.20
CA ALA A 387 -1.47 22.29 -7.98
C ALA A 387 -1.20 23.67 -8.64
N LYS A 388 -1.42 23.76 -9.95
CA LYS A 388 -1.26 25.01 -10.71
C LYS A 388 -2.51 25.89 -10.67
N GLU A 389 -3.67 25.31 -10.41
CA GLU A 389 -4.98 25.96 -10.37
C GLU A 389 -5.86 25.33 -9.26
N ASN A 390 -6.94 26.05 -8.92
CA ASN A 390 -7.96 25.52 -8.01
C ASN A 390 -8.75 24.39 -8.68
N SER A 391 -9.06 23.35 -7.92
CA SER A 391 -9.83 22.20 -8.39
C SER A 391 -10.73 21.65 -7.29
N MET A 392 -11.41 20.52 -7.56
CA MET A 392 -12.23 19.82 -6.56
C MET A 392 -11.44 19.49 -5.29
N LEU A 393 -10.22 18.99 -5.45
CA LEU A 393 -9.41 18.49 -4.34
C LEU A 393 -8.34 19.47 -3.85
N PHE A 394 -7.85 20.37 -4.71
CA PHE A 394 -6.68 21.20 -4.44
C PHE A 394 -6.95 22.69 -4.63
N GLU A 395 -6.31 23.49 -3.81
CA GLU A 395 -6.16 24.92 -4.05
C GLU A 395 -4.83 25.16 -4.77
N LYS A 396 -4.79 26.23 -5.57
CA LYS A 396 -3.58 26.64 -6.28
C LYS A 396 -2.39 26.81 -5.33
N GLY A 397 -1.28 26.18 -5.66
CA GLY A 397 -0.03 26.22 -4.89
C GLY A 397 0.05 25.17 -3.78
N GLU A 398 -1.02 24.42 -3.50
CA GLU A 398 -0.94 23.29 -2.56
C GLU A 398 -0.06 22.19 -3.14
N SER A 399 0.78 21.58 -2.27
CA SER A 399 1.72 20.52 -2.63
C SER A 399 1.50 19.32 -1.74
N ILE A 400 1.47 18.11 -2.34
CA ILE A 400 1.40 16.86 -1.60
C ILE A 400 2.47 15.87 -2.11
N PRO A 401 2.96 14.97 -1.23
CA PRO A 401 3.74 13.83 -1.66
C PRO A 401 2.84 12.79 -2.35
N VAL A 402 3.34 12.21 -3.43
CA VAL A 402 2.66 11.18 -4.23
C VAL A 402 3.65 10.12 -4.68
N HIS A 403 3.12 8.99 -5.16
CA HIS A 403 3.91 7.92 -5.76
C HIS A 403 3.39 7.55 -7.14
N GLU A 404 4.29 7.28 -8.10
CA GLU A 404 3.97 6.77 -9.43
C GLU A 404 4.70 5.44 -9.69
N PHE A 405 3.95 4.47 -10.21
CA PHE A 405 4.49 3.18 -10.64
C PHE A 405 3.70 2.64 -11.81
N HIS A 406 4.17 2.89 -13.05
CA HIS A 406 3.47 2.43 -14.26
C HIS A 406 4.42 2.18 -15.43
N TYR A 407 4.07 1.19 -16.26
CA TYR A 407 4.71 0.85 -17.53
C TYR A 407 3.95 1.41 -18.73
N TRP A 408 2.71 1.85 -18.54
CA TRP A 408 1.93 2.55 -19.54
C TRP A 408 2.09 4.05 -19.39
N ASP A 409 1.99 4.77 -20.48
CA ASP A 409 1.92 6.23 -20.51
C ASP A 409 0.69 6.66 -21.31
N CYS A 410 0.37 7.94 -21.35
CA CYS A 410 -0.75 8.50 -22.11
C CYS A 410 -0.27 9.52 -23.11
N THR A 411 -1.00 9.66 -24.22
CA THR A 411 -0.79 10.74 -25.18
C THR A 411 -1.17 12.11 -24.59
N GLN A 412 -2.04 12.13 -23.58
CA GLN A 412 -2.48 13.33 -22.86
C GLN A 412 -2.45 13.07 -21.36
N ASN A 413 -1.36 13.46 -20.70
CA ASN A 413 -1.15 13.29 -19.27
C ASN A 413 -1.76 14.42 -18.42
N GLY A 414 -2.31 15.46 -19.05
CA GLY A 414 -2.77 16.66 -18.35
C GLY A 414 -1.63 17.62 -17.96
N THR A 415 -2.01 18.78 -17.46
CA THR A 415 -1.09 19.88 -17.09
C THR A 415 -1.52 20.60 -15.80
N ALA A 416 -2.46 20.02 -15.05
CA ALA A 416 -3.02 20.68 -13.88
C ALA A 416 -2.04 20.79 -12.70
N PHE A 417 -1.00 19.95 -12.72
CA PHE A 417 0.00 19.92 -11.66
C PHE A 417 1.43 19.97 -12.20
N GLU A 418 2.30 20.60 -11.43
CA GLU A 418 3.74 20.45 -11.55
C GLU A 418 4.21 19.34 -10.62
N MET A 419 4.96 18.39 -11.17
CA MET A 419 5.53 17.26 -10.47
C MET A 419 7.04 17.46 -10.32
N LYS A 420 7.59 17.15 -9.13
CA LYS A 420 9.02 17.27 -8.86
C LYS A 420 9.54 16.05 -8.12
N LYS A 421 10.64 15.47 -8.60
CA LYS A 421 11.35 14.42 -7.85
C LYS A 421 11.95 14.98 -6.53
N PRO A 422 11.85 14.22 -5.41
CA PRO A 422 12.42 14.65 -4.14
C PRO A 422 13.95 14.69 -4.16
N VAL A 423 14.58 13.94 -5.07
CA VAL A 423 16.04 13.92 -5.28
C VAL A 423 16.31 14.24 -6.74
N GLY A 424 17.26 15.17 -6.98
CA GLY A 424 17.56 15.70 -8.31
C GLY A 424 16.64 16.84 -8.73
N ASN A 425 16.72 17.23 -10.01
CA ASN A 425 16.02 18.40 -10.56
C ASN A 425 14.95 18.03 -11.60
N ARG A 426 14.53 16.75 -11.67
CA ARG A 426 13.54 16.31 -12.66
C ARG A 426 12.16 16.84 -12.28
N THR A 427 11.56 17.60 -13.21
CA THR A 427 10.18 18.06 -13.13
C THR A 427 9.42 17.63 -14.39
N TRP A 428 8.10 17.55 -14.27
CA TRP A 428 7.19 17.32 -15.40
C TRP A 428 5.80 17.85 -15.02
N GLU A 429 4.96 18.04 -16.02
CA GLU A 429 3.55 18.32 -15.80
C GLU A 429 2.72 17.03 -15.92
N GLY A 430 1.61 16.95 -15.21
CA GLY A 430 0.72 15.80 -15.25
C GLY A 430 -0.61 16.06 -14.61
N SER A 431 -1.44 15.03 -14.67
CA SER A 431 -2.81 14.97 -14.15
C SER A 431 -3.76 16.00 -14.74
N VAL A 432 -5.00 15.60 -14.82
CA VAL A 432 -6.16 16.44 -15.19
C VAL A 432 -6.93 16.75 -13.91
N ALA A 433 -7.27 18.00 -13.69
CA ALA A 433 -8.09 18.39 -12.56
C ALA A 433 -9.10 19.46 -12.96
N GLY A 434 -10.26 19.43 -12.31
CA GLY A 434 -11.34 20.38 -12.53
C GLY A 434 -12.26 20.44 -11.31
N ASN A 435 -13.44 21.02 -11.48
CA ASN A 435 -14.41 21.21 -10.39
C ASN A 435 -15.04 19.89 -9.88
N SER A 436 -14.96 18.81 -10.66
CA SER A 436 -15.53 17.50 -10.31
C SER A 436 -14.63 16.30 -10.67
N LEU A 437 -13.44 16.52 -11.20
CA LEU A 437 -12.56 15.46 -11.64
C LEU A 437 -11.13 15.69 -11.12
N TYR A 438 -10.51 14.63 -10.59
CA TYR A 438 -9.07 14.42 -10.53
C TYR A 438 -8.75 13.14 -11.28
N ALA A 439 -7.83 13.18 -12.24
CA ALA A 439 -7.39 12.00 -12.99
C ALA A 439 -5.91 12.11 -13.36
N GLY A 440 -5.12 11.10 -13.00
CA GLY A 440 -3.68 11.09 -13.26
C GLY A 440 -2.99 9.80 -12.86
N PHE A 441 -1.71 9.67 -13.20
CA PHE A 441 -0.88 8.54 -12.75
C PHE A 441 -0.51 8.58 -11.26
N PRO A 442 -0.31 9.77 -10.63
CA PRO A 442 0.01 9.83 -9.21
C PRO A 442 -1.09 9.23 -8.35
N HIS A 443 -0.66 8.40 -7.40
CA HIS A 443 -1.51 7.90 -6.34
C HIS A 443 -1.50 8.87 -5.15
N LEU A 444 -2.68 9.28 -4.72
CA LEU A 444 -2.90 10.17 -3.58
C LEU A 444 -2.86 9.36 -2.28
N TYR A 445 -2.24 9.92 -1.25
CA TYR A 445 -2.25 9.35 0.09
C TYR A 445 -2.96 10.34 1.04
N PHE A 446 -4.19 10.03 1.44
CA PHE A 446 -5.05 11.00 2.14
C PHE A 446 -4.59 11.34 3.55
N LEU A 447 -3.76 10.49 4.17
CA LEU A 447 -3.17 10.86 5.46
C LEU A 447 -2.05 11.91 5.32
N ALA A 448 -1.46 12.07 4.13
CA ALA A 448 -0.55 13.17 3.85
C ALA A 448 -1.25 14.53 3.85
N GLU A 449 -2.51 14.55 3.41
CA GLU A 449 -3.36 15.74 3.36
C GLU A 449 -4.84 15.35 3.61
N PRO A 450 -5.27 15.28 4.88
CA PRO A 450 -6.63 14.85 5.23
C PRO A 450 -7.76 15.69 4.61
N ARG A 451 -7.47 16.95 4.23
CA ARG A 451 -8.45 17.81 3.55
C ARG A 451 -8.91 17.27 2.20
N LEU A 452 -8.15 16.35 1.57
CA LEU A 452 -8.57 15.74 0.31
C LEU A 452 -9.85 14.91 0.48
N ALA A 453 -9.92 14.09 1.52
CA ALA A 453 -11.12 13.31 1.83
C ALA A 453 -12.32 14.21 2.18
N GLU A 454 -12.11 15.28 2.96
CA GLU A 454 -13.14 16.27 3.29
C GLU A 454 -13.66 17.00 2.05
N ARG A 455 -12.76 17.46 1.17
CA ARG A 455 -13.12 18.16 -0.06
C ARG A 455 -13.90 17.27 -1.02
N PHE A 456 -13.50 16.00 -1.15
CA PHE A 456 -14.22 15.01 -1.96
C PHE A 456 -15.62 14.76 -1.39
N ALA A 457 -15.76 14.57 -0.07
CA ALA A 457 -17.05 14.39 0.59
C ALA A 457 -17.97 15.63 0.39
N ARG A 458 -17.40 16.83 0.51
CA ARG A 458 -18.13 18.08 0.26
C ARG A 458 -18.60 18.20 -1.19
N ALA A 459 -17.77 17.79 -2.16
CA ALA A 459 -18.14 17.78 -3.57
C ALA A 459 -19.28 16.79 -3.84
N ALA A 460 -19.20 15.58 -3.26
CA ALA A 460 -20.24 14.56 -3.35
C ALA A 460 -21.59 15.04 -2.76
N ALA A 461 -21.57 15.70 -1.60
CA ALA A 461 -22.77 16.28 -1.00
C ALA A 461 -23.43 17.33 -1.91
N LYS A 462 -22.65 18.28 -2.43
CA LYS A 462 -23.15 19.32 -3.35
C LYS A 462 -23.74 18.72 -4.63
N TRP A 463 -23.10 17.67 -5.16
CA TRP A 463 -23.62 17.00 -6.35
C TRP A 463 -24.95 16.30 -6.06
N GLN A 464 -25.08 15.61 -4.92
CA GLN A 464 -26.32 14.95 -4.52
C GLN A 464 -27.47 15.97 -4.33
N GLU A 465 -27.23 17.10 -3.67
CA GLU A 465 -28.21 18.18 -3.51
C GLU A 465 -28.73 18.66 -4.87
N LYS A 466 -27.80 18.94 -5.81
CA LYS A 466 -28.15 19.37 -7.16
C LYS A 466 -28.98 18.33 -7.94
N GLN A 467 -28.76 17.03 -7.72
CA GLN A 467 -29.56 15.99 -8.37
C GLN A 467 -30.98 15.93 -7.77
N ARG A 468 -31.13 16.13 -6.47
CA ARG A 468 -32.44 16.19 -5.81
C ARG A 468 -33.27 17.38 -6.29
N GLU A 469 -32.65 18.54 -6.42
CA GLU A 469 -33.32 19.76 -6.96
C GLU A 469 -33.81 19.56 -8.40
N LYS A 470 -33.08 18.79 -9.21
CA LYS A 470 -33.49 18.48 -10.59
C LYS A 470 -34.59 17.42 -10.68
N ALA A 471 -34.80 16.63 -9.65
CA ALA A 471 -35.80 15.57 -9.59
C ALA A 471 -37.15 16.07 -9.03
N LEU A 472 -37.16 17.27 -8.41
CA LEU A 472 -38.35 18.03 -7.94
C LEU A 472 -38.88 18.96 -9.04
#